data_42855d605a58d8164c604ac5c7c5fb29
#
_entry.id   42855d605a58d8164c604ac5c7c5fb29
#
_cell.length_a   1.000
_cell.length_b   1.000
_cell.length_c   1.000
_cell.angle_alpha   90.00
_cell.angle_beta   90.00
_cell.angle_gamma   90.00
#
_symmetry.space_group_name_H-M   'P 1'
#
loop_
_entity.id
_entity.type
_entity.pdbx_description
1 polymer ?
#
loop_
_entity_poly.entity_id
_entity_poly.type
_entity_poly.pdbx_seq_one_letter_code
_entity_poly.pdbx_strand_id
1 'polypeptide(L)'
;AKTLYTAFTWDNPQFFYVGNVYGLSGRNTEGREYYDAISLVYTMNAQERAGAQRQLDAVTEEILQDIRPGEYAFSKELTLHDAVAARCTYDEEAAASENPASAYPNAFTVYGALVEGRAVCEGYSRAMQYLLHKVGMECTLVSGSGKKTGVAHMWNLVTVDGRNYHLDVTWDDSEDRLRHNYFNL
;
A
#
# COMPACT_ATOMS: atom_id res chain seq x y z
N ALA A 1 -0.83 -3.50 21.32
CA ALA A 1 -1.63 -4.23 20.31
C ALA A 1 -1.79 -3.42 19.03
N LYS A 2 -2.35 -2.19 19.09
CA LYS A 2 -2.58 -1.36 17.88
C LYS A 2 -1.30 -1.16 17.06
N THR A 3 -0.21 -0.75 17.67
CA THR A 3 1.08 -0.52 16.98
C THR A 3 1.58 -1.78 16.28
N LEU A 4 1.49 -2.94 16.94
CA LEU A 4 1.89 -4.22 16.36
C LEU A 4 1.02 -4.59 15.15
N TYR A 5 -0.30 -4.38 15.25
CA TYR A 5 -1.21 -4.64 14.14
C TYR A 5 -0.94 -3.71 12.95
N THR A 6 -0.75 -2.41 13.22
CA THR A 6 -0.41 -1.43 12.17
C THR A 6 0.92 -1.80 11.49
N ALA A 7 1.97 -2.11 12.26
CA ALA A 7 3.25 -2.54 11.70
C ALA A 7 3.07 -3.80 10.82
N PHE A 8 2.36 -4.82 11.31
CA PHE A 8 2.08 -6.04 10.54
C PHE A 8 1.39 -5.73 9.21
N THR A 9 0.33 -4.91 9.21
CA THR A 9 -0.42 -4.61 7.98
C THR A 9 0.34 -3.69 7.03
N TRP A 10 1.22 -2.82 7.55
CA TRP A 10 2.05 -1.95 6.74
C TRP A 10 3.23 -2.68 6.11
N ASP A 11 3.85 -3.60 6.84
CA ASP A 11 4.98 -4.38 6.33
C ASP A 11 4.55 -5.51 5.38
N ASN A 12 3.24 -5.81 5.33
CA ASN A 12 2.70 -6.94 4.57
C ASN A 12 1.53 -6.52 3.66
N PRO A 13 1.77 -5.68 2.64
CA PRO A 13 0.73 -5.22 1.71
C PRO A 13 0.03 -6.35 0.93
N GLN A 14 0.68 -7.51 0.80
CA GLN A 14 0.12 -8.71 0.16
C GLN A 14 -1.10 -9.29 0.91
N PHE A 15 -1.28 -8.96 2.18
CA PHE A 15 -2.45 -9.39 2.95
C PHE A 15 -3.59 -8.37 2.86
N PHE A 16 -3.88 -7.87 1.67
CA PHE A 16 -4.88 -6.85 1.36
C PHE A 16 -6.30 -7.20 1.83
N TYR A 17 -6.56 -8.46 2.07
CA TYR A 17 -7.83 -9.00 2.57
C TYR A 17 -7.94 -9.02 4.11
N VAL A 18 -6.96 -8.49 4.82
CA VAL A 18 -7.01 -8.31 6.28
C VAL A 18 -7.67 -6.96 6.56
N GLY A 19 -8.79 -7.00 7.28
CA GLY A 19 -9.60 -5.81 7.57
C GLY A 19 -8.95 -4.91 8.63
N ASN A 20 -9.52 -3.74 8.83
CA ASN A 20 -9.05 -2.75 9.81
C ASN A 20 -9.44 -3.07 11.27
N VAL A 21 -10.18 -4.15 11.47
CA VAL A 21 -10.62 -4.63 12.79
C VAL A 21 -9.87 -5.90 13.14
N TYR A 22 -9.46 -6.00 14.39
CA TYR A 22 -8.81 -7.18 14.94
C TYR A 22 -9.38 -7.52 16.32
N GLY A 23 -9.40 -8.79 16.65
CA GLY A 23 -9.73 -9.26 17.99
C GLY A 23 -8.48 -9.29 18.88
N LEU A 24 -8.68 -9.07 20.17
CA LEU A 24 -7.66 -9.27 21.18
C LEU A 24 -8.14 -10.32 22.18
N SER A 25 -7.29 -11.30 22.47
CA SER A 25 -7.49 -12.22 23.59
C SER A 25 -6.35 -12.07 24.58
N GLY A 26 -6.69 -12.19 25.86
CA GLY A 26 -5.73 -11.97 26.93
C GLY A 26 -6.38 -12.13 28.31
N ARG A 27 -5.67 -11.69 29.33
CA ARG A 27 -6.09 -11.77 30.74
C ARG A 27 -5.89 -10.45 31.44
N ASN A 28 -6.71 -10.17 32.41
CA ASN A 28 -6.50 -9.08 33.39
C ASN A 28 -5.94 -9.68 34.67
N THR A 29 -4.80 -9.18 35.11
CA THR A 29 -4.17 -9.59 36.36
C THR A 29 -3.82 -8.33 37.15
N GLU A 30 -4.40 -8.17 38.33
CA GLU A 30 -4.15 -7.03 39.22
C GLU A 30 -4.36 -5.66 38.55
N GLY A 31 -5.41 -5.54 37.72
CA GLY A 31 -5.73 -4.30 37.02
C GLY A 31 -4.86 -3.99 35.79
N ARG A 32 -4.00 -4.92 35.40
CA ARG A 32 -3.18 -4.84 34.14
C ARG A 32 -3.70 -5.82 33.12
N GLU A 33 -3.88 -5.31 31.91
CA GLU A 33 -4.28 -6.11 30.73
C GLU A 33 -3.04 -6.70 30.04
N TYR A 34 -3.06 -8.00 29.84
CA TYR A 34 -2.06 -8.75 29.09
C TYR A 34 -2.73 -9.38 27.89
N TYR A 35 -2.19 -9.11 26.70
CA TYR A 35 -2.69 -9.67 25.46
C TYR A 35 -1.80 -10.81 24.97
N ASP A 36 -2.39 -11.99 24.81
CA ASP A 36 -1.68 -13.23 24.42
C ASP A 36 -1.80 -13.49 22.91
N ALA A 37 -2.86 -12.96 22.25
CA ALA A 37 -3.06 -13.15 20.82
C ALA A 37 -3.81 -11.97 20.16
N ILE A 38 -3.54 -11.79 18.86
CA ILE A 38 -4.29 -10.93 17.96
C ILE A 38 -4.97 -11.83 16.93
N SER A 39 -6.29 -11.73 16.80
CA SER A 39 -7.06 -12.44 15.80
C SER A 39 -7.34 -11.53 14.62
N LEU A 40 -6.95 -11.95 13.41
CA LEU A 40 -7.19 -11.21 12.18
C LEU A 40 -8.65 -11.37 11.75
N VAL A 41 -9.26 -10.29 11.31
CA VAL A 41 -10.57 -10.28 10.66
C VAL A 41 -10.36 -10.12 9.16
N TYR A 42 -10.97 -10.98 8.38
CA TYR A 42 -10.83 -10.99 6.93
C TYR A 42 -12.03 -10.32 6.26
N THR A 43 -11.77 -9.51 5.25
CA THR A 43 -12.80 -8.85 4.43
C THR A 43 -13.38 -9.76 3.35
N MET A 44 -12.73 -10.91 3.11
CA MET A 44 -13.08 -11.88 2.07
C MET A 44 -13.08 -13.30 2.64
N ASN A 45 -13.95 -14.16 2.15
CA ASN A 45 -13.89 -15.60 2.44
C ASN A 45 -12.70 -16.27 1.73
N ALA A 46 -12.44 -17.54 2.00
CA ALA A 46 -11.28 -18.27 1.48
C ALA A 46 -11.26 -18.39 -0.05
N GLN A 47 -12.42 -18.57 -0.68
CA GLN A 47 -12.56 -18.70 -2.13
C GLN A 47 -12.35 -17.34 -2.82
N GLU A 48 -12.93 -16.28 -2.27
CA GLU A 48 -12.76 -14.90 -2.74
C GLU A 48 -11.29 -14.49 -2.65
N ARG A 49 -10.63 -14.72 -1.52
CA ARG A 49 -9.18 -14.45 -1.33
C ARG A 49 -8.32 -15.15 -2.39
N ALA A 50 -8.59 -16.43 -2.63
CA ALA A 50 -7.84 -17.19 -3.63
C ALA A 50 -8.06 -16.65 -5.05
N GLY A 51 -9.26 -16.15 -5.36
CA GLY A 51 -9.58 -15.49 -6.61
C GLY A 51 -8.85 -14.16 -6.77
N ALA A 52 -8.97 -13.29 -5.77
CA ALA A 52 -8.35 -11.97 -5.74
C ALA A 52 -6.80 -12.06 -5.75
N GLN A 53 -6.23 -13.05 -5.06
CA GLN A 53 -4.78 -13.27 -5.09
C GLN A 53 -4.29 -13.62 -6.49
N ARG A 54 -4.98 -14.51 -7.21
CA ARG A 54 -4.61 -14.84 -8.61
C ARG A 54 -4.67 -13.62 -9.53
N GLN A 55 -5.64 -12.72 -9.33
CA GLN A 55 -5.73 -11.48 -10.11
C GLN A 55 -4.56 -10.54 -9.80
N LEU A 56 -4.22 -10.38 -8.52
CA LEU A 56 -3.07 -9.57 -8.11
C LEU A 56 -1.76 -10.16 -8.64
N ASP A 57 -1.59 -11.49 -8.57
CA ASP A 57 -0.39 -12.16 -9.07
C ASP A 57 -0.25 -11.97 -10.58
N ALA A 58 -1.34 -12.13 -11.37
CA ALA A 58 -1.32 -11.94 -12.81
C ALA A 58 -0.94 -10.51 -13.22
N VAL A 59 -1.52 -9.50 -12.55
CA VAL A 59 -1.17 -8.09 -12.79
C VAL A 59 0.28 -7.80 -12.39
N THR A 60 0.73 -8.38 -11.27
CA THR A 60 2.11 -8.24 -10.81
C THR A 60 3.09 -8.82 -11.84
N GLU A 61 2.82 -10.02 -12.34
CA GLU A 61 3.64 -10.67 -13.37
C GLU A 61 3.70 -9.82 -14.65
N GLU A 62 2.56 -9.26 -15.09
CA GLU A 62 2.50 -8.35 -16.24
C GLU A 62 3.44 -7.14 -16.06
N ILE A 63 3.36 -6.45 -14.91
CA ILE A 63 4.20 -5.28 -14.62
C ILE A 63 5.69 -5.67 -14.56
N LEU A 64 6.01 -6.79 -13.92
CA LEU A 64 7.39 -7.23 -13.74
C LEU A 64 8.07 -7.69 -15.05
N GLN A 65 7.32 -7.97 -16.12
CA GLN A 65 7.91 -8.27 -17.44
C GLN A 65 8.71 -7.11 -18.02
N ASP A 66 8.40 -5.88 -17.62
CA ASP A 66 9.13 -4.69 -18.05
C ASP A 66 10.45 -4.49 -17.30
N ILE A 67 10.69 -5.24 -16.21
CA ILE A 67 11.95 -5.20 -15.44
C ILE A 67 12.96 -6.17 -16.04
N ARG A 68 14.09 -5.65 -16.49
CA ARG A 68 15.16 -6.45 -17.11
C ARG A 68 16.09 -7.07 -16.06
N PRO A 69 16.58 -8.28 -16.26
CA PRO A 69 17.62 -8.86 -15.40
C PRO A 69 18.86 -7.94 -15.33
N GLY A 70 19.33 -7.66 -14.12
CA GLY A 70 20.51 -6.80 -13.91
C GLY A 70 20.27 -5.29 -14.03
N GLU A 71 19.03 -4.87 -14.16
CA GLU A 71 18.66 -3.46 -14.23
C GLU A 71 19.01 -2.71 -12.92
N TYR A 72 19.43 -1.45 -13.06
CA TYR A 72 19.77 -0.61 -11.91
C TYR A 72 18.54 -0.31 -11.03
N ALA A 73 18.76 -0.11 -9.74
CA ALA A 73 17.70 0.15 -8.76
C ALA A 73 16.81 1.34 -9.18
N PHE A 74 17.41 2.46 -9.58
CA PHE A 74 16.70 3.64 -10.08
C PHE A 74 15.76 3.32 -11.27
N SER A 75 16.24 2.54 -12.25
CA SER A 75 15.43 2.20 -13.42
C SER A 75 14.25 1.29 -13.04
N LYS A 76 14.47 0.32 -12.16
CA LYS A 76 13.38 -0.52 -11.64
C LYS A 76 12.32 0.32 -10.93
N GLU A 77 12.76 1.21 -10.04
CA GLU A 77 11.88 2.10 -9.31
C GLU A 77 11.05 2.97 -10.25
N LEU A 78 11.68 3.58 -11.25
CA LEU A 78 10.99 4.42 -12.25
C LEU A 78 9.96 3.63 -13.06
N THR A 79 10.31 2.44 -13.53
CA THR A 79 9.38 1.56 -14.26
C THR A 79 8.18 1.19 -13.40
N LEU A 80 8.39 0.85 -12.12
CA LEU A 80 7.30 0.48 -11.21
C LEU A 80 6.44 1.69 -10.83
N HIS A 81 7.05 2.87 -10.61
CA HIS A 81 6.35 4.12 -10.38
C HIS A 81 5.39 4.43 -11.53
N ASP A 82 5.88 4.41 -12.76
CA ASP A 82 5.10 4.72 -13.95
C ASP A 82 3.99 3.67 -14.18
N ALA A 83 4.26 2.40 -13.89
CA ALA A 83 3.26 1.34 -13.97
C ALA A 83 2.12 1.53 -12.95
N VAL A 84 2.41 1.96 -11.72
CA VAL A 84 1.38 2.24 -10.71
C VAL A 84 0.55 3.46 -11.13
N ALA A 85 1.18 4.55 -11.52
CA ALA A 85 0.49 5.77 -11.93
C ALA A 85 -0.36 5.55 -13.21
N ALA A 86 0.13 4.77 -14.18
CA ALA A 86 -0.63 4.46 -15.39
C ALA A 86 -1.85 3.55 -15.15
N ARG A 87 -1.82 2.75 -14.08
CA ARG A 87 -2.85 1.74 -13.81
C ARG A 87 -3.92 2.20 -12.82
N CYS A 88 -3.60 3.15 -11.95
CA CYS A 88 -4.45 3.58 -10.86
C CYS A 88 -4.97 5.00 -11.10
N THR A 89 -6.20 5.26 -10.72
CA THR A 89 -6.81 6.59 -10.67
C THR A 89 -7.18 6.92 -9.23
N TYR A 90 -6.94 8.17 -8.81
CA TYR A 90 -7.26 8.57 -7.43
C TYR A 90 -8.76 8.48 -7.15
N ASP A 91 -9.12 7.86 -6.03
CA ASP A 91 -10.51 7.65 -5.63
C ASP A 91 -11.00 8.79 -4.74
N GLU A 92 -11.49 9.86 -5.37
CA GLU A 92 -12.04 11.04 -4.69
C GLU A 92 -13.25 10.69 -3.83
N GLU A 93 -14.08 9.71 -4.24
CA GLU A 93 -15.26 9.28 -3.49
C GLU A 93 -14.85 8.59 -2.19
N ALA A 94 -13.86 7.70 -2.27
CA ALA A 94 -13.30 7.05 -1.08
C ALA A 94 -12.62 8.05 -0.16
N ALA A 95 -11.89 9.02 -0.71
CA ALA A 95 -11.20 10.07 0.05
C ALA A 95 -12.17 11.00 0.79
N ALA A 96 -13.31 11.30 0.19
CA ALA A 96 -14.34 12.19 0.76
C ALA A 96 -15.33 11.48 1.69
N SER A 97 -15.31 10.14 1.76
CA SER A 97 -16.27 9.36 2.55
C SER A 97 -16.07 9.54 4.06
N GLU A 98 -17.16 9.62 4.81
CA GLU A 98 -17.12 9.61 6.28
C GLU A 98 -16.75 8.25 6.87
N ASN A 99 -16.99 7.17 6.11
CA ASN A 99 -16.71 5.79 6.52
C ASN A 99 -15.95 5.02 5.42
N PRO A 100 -14.79 5.52 4.97
CA PRO A 100 -14.11 5.03 3.77
C PRO A 100 -13.70 3.57 3.88
N ALA A 101 -13.19 3.13 5.02
CA ALA A 101 -12.75 1.75 5.24
C ALA A 101 -13.88 0.71 5.14
N SER A 102 -15.13 1.11 5.36
CA SER A 102 -16.30 0.23 5.22
C SER A 102 -16.94 0.32 3.83
N ALA A 103 -17.03 1.52 3.27
CA ALA A 103 -17.68 1.76 1.97
C ALA A 103 -16.75 1.41 0.80
N TYR A 104 -15.45 1.64 0.95
CA TYR A 104 -14.42 1.49 -0.09
C TYR A 104 -13.20 0.70 0.44
N PRO A 105 -13.39 -0.54 0.95
CA PRO A 105 -12.32 -1.26 1.66
C PRO A 105 -11.08 -1.53 0.79
N ASN A 106 -11.26 -1.69 -0.52
CA ASN A 106 -10.17 -1.96 -1.45
C ASN A 106 -9.37 -0.71 -1.82
N ALA A 107 -9.95 0.50 -1.74
CA ALA A 107 -9.27 1.76 -2.09
C ALA A 107 -8.00 2.03 -1.25
N PHE A 108 -7.85 1.35 -0.12
CA PHE A 108 -6.70 1.44 0.80
C PHE A 108 -5.68 0.31 0.63
N THR A 109 -5.80 -0.48 -0.43
CA THR A 109 -5.05 -1.73 -0.59
C THR A 109 -4.30 -1.79 -1.91
N VAL A 110 -3.29 -2.67 -1.97
CA VAL A 110 -2.60 -3.00 -3.22
C VAL A 110 -3.57 -3.55 -4.28
N TYR A 111 -4.60 -4.28 -3.86
CA TYR A 111 -5.59 -4.84 -4.77
C TYR A 111 -6.43 -3.75 -5.44
N GLY A 112 -6.90 -2.77 -4.68
CA GLY A 112 -7.62 -1.61 -5.23
C GLY A 112 -6.78 -0.86 -6.26
N ALA A 113 -5.51 -0.57 -5.94
CA ALA A 113 -4.63 0.15 -6.84
C ALA A 113 -4.27 -0.65 -8.11
N LEU A 114 -3.84 -1.91 -7.98
CA LEU A 114 -3.30 -2.67 -9.11
C LEU A 114 -4.35 -3.45 -9.90
N VAL A 115 -5.42 -3.94 -9.25
CA VAL A 115 -6.43 -4.79 -9.90
C VAL A 115 -7.70 -4.02 -10.24
N GLU A 116 -8.23 -3.22 -9.30
CA GLU A 116 -9.44 -2.42 -9.53
C GLU A 116 -9.13 -1.09 -10.23
N GLY A 117 -7.87 -0.64 -10.18
CA GLY A 117 -7.43 0.59 -10.84
C GLY A 117 -7.91 1.87 -10.15
N ARG A 118 -8.34 1.79 -8.88
CA ARG A 118 -8.79 2.95 -8.09
C ARG A 118 -8.31 2.82 -6.65
N ALA A 119 -7.66 3.88 -6.14
CA ALA A 119 -7.19 3.91 -4.77
C ALA A 119 -7.01 5.34 -4.24
N VAL A 120 -6.92 5.46 -2.91
CA VAL A 120 -6.40 6.66 -2.24
C VAL A 120 -4.89 6.54 -2.01
N CYS A 121 -4.26 7.56 -1.46
CA CYS A 121 -2.80 7.59 -1.23
C CYS A 121 -2.24 6.34 -0.53
N GLU A 122 -2.97 5.74 0.40
CA GLU A 122 -2.56 4.50 1.07
C GLU A 122 -2.50 3.32 0.09
N GLY A 123 -3.48 3.18 -0.82
CA GLY A 123 -3.47 2.12 -1.82
C GLY A 123 -2.34 2.27 -2.83
N TYR A 124 -2.07 3.48 -3.32
CA TYR A 124 -0.91 3.80 -4.16
C TYR A 124 0.41 3.41 -3.48
N SER A 125 0.58 3.85 -2.23
CA SER A 125 1.81 3.60 -1.47
C SER A 125 2.03 2.11 -1.20
N ARG A 126 0.96 1.36 -0.89
CA ARG A 126 1.00 -0.10 -0.70
C ARG A 126 1.31 -0.83 -2.01
N ALA A 127 0.78 -0.38 -3.14
CA ALA A 127 1.08 -0.93 -4.46
C ALA A 127 2.56 -0.76 -4.79
N MET A 128 3.09 0.45 -4.60
CA MET A 128 4.49 0.73 -4.83
C MET A 128 5.41 -0.09 -3.92
N GLN A 129 5.12 -0.14 -2.62
CA GLN A 129 5.87 -0.97 -1.66
C GLN A 129 5.86 -2.45 -2.08
N TYR A 130 4.69 -2.98 -2.43
CA TYR A 130 4.54 -4.37 -2.85
C TYR A 130 5.39 -4.71 -4.07
N LEU A 131 5.36 -3.87 -5.11
CA LEU A 131 6.13 -4.07 -6.33
C LEU A 131 7.64 -3.91 -6.09
N LEU A 132 8.07 -2.93 -5.31
CA LEU A 132 9.47 -2.76 -4.93
C LEU A 132 10.02 -3.96 -4.17
N HIS A 133 9.25 -4.51 -3.21
CA HIS A 133 9.62 -5.74 -2.51
C HIS A 133 9.75 -6.94 -3.47
N LYS A 134 8.91 -7.05 -4.51
CA LYS A 134 9.00 -8.11 -5.52
C LYS A 134 10.31 -8.08 -6.32
N VAL A 135 10.91 -6.91 -6.49
CA VAL A 135 12.19 -6.75 -7.19
C VAL A 135 13.39 -6.63 -6.24
N GLY A 136 13.18 -6.92 -4.95
CA GLY A 136 14.21 -6.95 -3.91
C GLY A 136 14.71 -5.59 -3.45
N MET A 137 13.90 -4.53 -3.62
CA MET A 137 14.19 -3.20 -3.12
C MET A 137 13.53 -2.94 -1.76
N GLU A 138 14.25 -2.29 -0.85
CA GLU A 138 13.71 -1.89 0.44
C GLU A 138 12.79 -0.68 0.30
N CYS A 139 11.59 -0.82 0.85
CA CYS A 139 10.58 0.24 0.83
C CYS A 139 9.71 0.16 2.08
N THR A 140 9.41 1.29 2.69
CA THR A 140 8.50 1.39 3.82
C THR A 140 7.45 2.48 3.60
N LEU A 141 6.31 2.37 4.28
CA LEU A 141 5.26 3.37 4.26
C LEU A 141 5.60 4.51 5.22
N VAL A 142 5.31 5.72 4.80
CA VAL A 142 5.40 6.94 5.61
C VAL A 142 4.02 7.57 5.67
N SER A 143 3.58 7.95 6.87
CA SER A 143 2.34 8.70 7.06
C SER A 143 2.64 10.07 7.64
N GLY A 144 1.88 11.05 7.20
CA GLY A 144 2.01 12.42 7.65
C GLY A 144 0.80 13.25 7.28
N SER A 145 1.00 14.55 7.16
CA SER A 145 -0.04 15.49 6.69
C SER A 145 0.54 16.54 5.76
N GLY A 146 -0.25 16.96 4.80
CA GLY A 146 0.12 18.06 3.91
C GLY A 146 0.36 19.33 4.71
N LYS A 147 1.56 19.90 4.63
CA LYS A 147 1.99 21.07 5.44
C LYS A 147 1.05 22.27 5.31
N LYS A 148 0.43 22.46 4.14
CA LYS A 148 -0.49 23.57 3.85
C LYS A 148 -1.95 23.20 4.06
N THR A 149 -2.33 21.97 3.83
CA THR A 149 -3.73 21.49 3.84
C THR A 149 -4.14 20.85 5.15
N GLY A 150 -3.17 20.32 5.93
CA GLY A 150 -3.43 19.50 7.11
C GLY A 150 -4.04 18.13 6.81
N VAL A 151 -4.28 17.80 5.52
CA VAL A 151 -4.88 16.53 5.11
C VAL A 151 -3.91 15.39 5.36
N ALA A 152 -4.40 14.30 5.96
CA ALA A 152 -3.62 13.08 6.15
C ALA A 152 -3.16 12.53 4.80
N HIS A 153 -1.91 12.08 4.73
CA HIS A 153 -1.31 11.59 3.51
C HIS A 153 -0.35 10.42 3.80
N MET A 154 -0.18 9.56 2.81
CA MET A 154 0.73 8.42 2.87
C MET A 154 1.55 8.35 1.58
N TRP A 155 2.85 8.05 1.74
CA TRP A 155 3.81 7.88 0.65
C TRP A 155 4.88 6.85 1.03
N ASN A 156 5.93 6.72 0.25
CA ASN A 156 6.99 5.73 0.46
C ASN A 156 8.32 6.36 0.86
N LEU A 157 9.11 5.62 1.63
CA LEU A 157 10.55 5.81 1.78
C LEU A 157 11.24 4.60 1.16
N VAL A 158 12.03 4.84 0.11
CA VAL A 158 12.67 3.81 -0.71
C VAL A 158 14.17 3.88 -0.53
N THR A 159 14.86 2.73 -0.48
CA THR A 159 16.32 2.66 -0.46
C THR A 159 16.84 2.39 -1.87
N VAL A 160 17.56 3.37 -2.43
CA VAL A 160 18.23 3.27 -3.74
C VAL A 160 19.72 3.46 -3.54
N ASP A 161 20.52 2.47 -3.93
CA ASP A 161 21.99 2.49 -3.79
C ASP A 161 22.49 2.88 -2.38
N GLY A 162 21.80 2.36 -1.34
CA GLY A 162 22.12 2.58 0.07
C GLY A 162 21.74 3.95 0.62
N ARG A 163 20.92 4.73 -0.10
CA ARG A 163 20.37 6.01 0.33
C ARG A 163 18.85 5.96 0.35
N ASN A 164 18.26 6.68 1.30
CA ASN A 164 16.81 6.74 1.45
C ASN A 164 16.25 7.99 0.77
N TYR A 165 15.17 7.80 0.02
CA TYR A 165 14.49 8.84 -0.72
C TYR A 165 12.97 8.77 -0.48
N HIS A 166 12.32 9.92 -0.45
CA HIS A 166 10.87 9.97 -0.47
C HIS A 166 10.34 9.81 -1.89
N LEU A 167 9.29 8.99 -2.04
CA LEU A 167 8.63 8.69 -3.30
C LEU A 167 7.13 8.79 -3.11
N ASP A 168 6.46 9.64 -3.87
CA ASP A 168 5.02 9.85 -3.77
C ASP A 168 4.34 9.75 -5.14
N VAL A 169 3.96 8.53 -5.50
CA VAL A 169 3.28 8.24 -6.77
C VAL A 169 1.92 8.93 -6.84
N THR A 170 1.22 9.11 -5.72
CA THR A 170 -0.09 9.78 -5.69
C THR A 170 0.00 11.23 -6.15
N TRP A 171 1.01 11.96 -5.72
CA TRP A 171 1.21 13.35 -6.11
C TRP A 171 1.87 13.52 -7.48
N ASP A 172 2.52 12.48 -7.98
CA ASP A 172 3.06 12.45 -9.34
C ASP A 172 2.01 12.03 -10.37
N ASP A 173 0.97 11.28 -9.95
CA ASP A 173 -0.18 10.95 -10.78
C ASP A 173 -1.09 12.18 -10.94
N SER A 174 -1.26 12.65 -12.15
CA SER A 174 -2.12 13.78 -12.45
C SER A 174 -2.99 13.47 -13.67
N GLU A 175 -4.22 13.98 -13.68
CA GLU A 175 -5.23 13.75 -14.73
C GLU A 175 -4.69 13.99 -16.16
N ASP A 176 -3.78 14.96 -16.34
CA ASP A 176 -3.30 15.36 -17.65
C ASP A 176 -2.00 14.67 -18.08
N ARG A 177 -1.17 14.26 -17.12
CA ARG A 177 0.16 13.68 -17.41
C ARG A 177 0.82 13.10 -16.18
N LEU A 178 1.58 12.04 -16.36
CA LEU A 178 2.53 11.53 -15.36
C LEU A 178 3.63 12.58 -15.08
N ARG A 179 3.94 12.77 -13.81
CA ARG A 179 5.00 13.66 -13.32
C ARG A 179 5.98 12.85 -12.48
N HIS A 180 7.16 13.43 -12.26
CA HIS A 180 8.20 12.87 -11.39
C HIS A 180 8.74 13.95 -10.42
N ASN A 181 7.84 14.84 -9.97
CA ASN A 181 8.21 15.94 -9.07
C ASN A 181 8.40 15.47 -7.63
N TYR A 182 7.81 14.34 -7.30
CA TYR A 182 7.85 13.71 -5.99
C TYR A 182 8.56 12.35 -6.03
N PHE A 183 9.41 12.18 -7.03
CA PHE A 183 10.23 11.02 -7.26
C PHE A 183 11.64 11.25 -6.71
N ASN A 184 12.07 10.45 -5.70
CA ASN A 184 13.40 10.51 -5.09
C ASN A 184 13.78 11.87 -4.49
N LEU A 185 12.91 12.40 -3.62
CA LEU A 185 13.14 13.61 -2.84
C LEU A 185 13.98 13.38 -1.57
#